data_4a38a89b1777116e32d54a918a649f71
#
_entry.id   4a38a89b1777116e32d54a918a649f71
#
_cell.length_a   1.000
_cell.length_b   1.000
_cell.length_c   1.000
_cell.angle_alpha   90.00
_cell.angle_beta   90.00
_cell.angle_gamma   90.00
#
_symmetry.space_group_name_H-M   'P 1'
#
loop_
_entity.id
_entity.type
_entity.pdbx_description
1 polymer ?
#
loop_
_entity_poly.entity_id
_entity_poly.type
_entity_poly.pdbx_seq_one_letter_code
_entity_poly.pdbx_strand_id
1 'polypeptide(L)'
;HVTGEEHGLHGSRFYAKNPLFPLKNTIADINIDMIGRRDFDHPKTNNYVYVIGADRLSSQLHDITVAANEKYTKLDLDFKYNDKKDPNHFYERSDHYNFAKNGIPSVFLFNGVHEDYHKKTDEVSKIEFDALAKRTQLAFAMAWELANRPERIVVDKPLQ
;
A
#
# COMPACT_ATOMS: atom_id res chain seq x y z
N HIS A 1 0.47 -5.60 -12.63
CA HIS A 1 1.53 -4.60 -12.54
C HIS A 1 1.20 -3.44 -13.47
N VAL A 2 1.38 -2.22 -12.98
CA VAL A 2 1.24 -0.99 -13.77
C VAL A 2 2.63 -0.39 -14.03
N THR A 3 2.74 0.55 -14.98
CA THR A 3 4.02 1.16 -15.38
C THR A 3 3.95 2.67 -15.32
N GLY A 4 5.13 3.33 -15.34
CA GLY A 4 5.23 4.80 -15.41
C GLY A 4 4.76 5.51 -14.16
N GLU A 5 4.94 4.92 -12.98
CA GLU A 5 4.65 5.55 -11.69
C GLU A 5 5.48 6.82 -11.54
N GLU A 6 6.79 6.75 -11.72
CA GLU A 6 7.76 7.84 -11.63
C GLU A 6 7.54 8.99 -12.64
N HIS A 7 6.72 8.77 -13.66
CA HIS A 7 6.33 9.76 -14.66
C HIS A 7 4.93 10.34 -14.45
N GLY A 8 4.39 10.22 -13.23
CA GLY A 8 3.10 10.76 -12.83
C GLY A 8 1.97 9.74 -12.88
N LEU A 9 2.22 8.54 -12.38
CA LEU A 9 1.23 7.47 -12.17
C LEU A 9 0.52 7.07 -13.48
N HIS A 10 1.27 7.01 -14.60
CA HIS A 10 0.66 6.87 -15.94
C HIS A 10 -0.08 5.55 -16.09
N GLY A 11 0.48 4.44 -15.62
CA GLY A 11 -0.11 3.11 -15.77
C GLY A 11 -1.40 2.94 -14.98
N SER A 12 -1.40 3.29 -13.70
CA SER A 12 -2.60 3.20 -12.87
C SER A 12 -3.69 4.16 -13.34
N ARG A 13 -3.32 5.38 -13.77
CA ARG A 13 -4.25 6.34 -14.35
C ARG A 13 -4.86 5.83 -15.66
N PHE A 14 -4.06 5.22 -16.53
CA PHE A 14 -4.56 4.62 -17.77
C PHE A 14 -5.51 3.47 -17.48
N TYR A 15 -5.13 2.55 -16.57
CA TYR A 15 -5.99 1.44 -16.17
C TYR A 15 -7.31 1.92 -15.56
N ALA A 16 -7.28 2.91 -14.67
CA ALA A 16 -8.48 3.46 -14.06
C ALA A 16 -9.45 4.09 -15.09
N LYS A 17 -8.92 4.63 -16.19
CA LYS A 17 -9.73 5.18 -17.30
C LYS A 17 -10.19 4.14 -18.31
N ASN A 18 -9.40 3.08 -18.51
CA ASN A 18 -9.60 2.03 -19.51
C ASN A 18 -9.45 0.65 -18.87
N PRO A 19 -10.26 0.30 -17.86
CA PRO A 19 -10.07 -0.93 -17.13
C PRO A 19 -10.43 -2.16 -17.96
N LEU A 20 -9.62 -3.23 -17.86
CA LEU A 20 -9.90 -4.53 -18.49
C LEU A 20 -11.20 -5.15 -17.94
N PHE A 21 -11.44 -4.94 -16.64
CA PHE A 21 -12.68 -5.31 -15.96
C PHE A 21 -13.31 -4.04 -15.37
N PRO A 22 -14.63 -3.89 -15.41
CA PRO A 22 -15.29 -2.71 -14.85
C PRO A 22 -14.82 -2.40 -13.42
N LEU A 23 -14.46 -1.15 -13.14
CA LEU A 23 -13.95 -0.75 -11.81
C LEU A 23 -14.91 -1.12 -10.68
N LYS A 24 -16.23 -1.12 -10.94
CA LYS A 24 -17.23 -1.58 -9.97
C LYS A 24 -17.05 -3.03 -9.52
N ASN A 25 -16.30 -3.83 -10.27
CA ASN A 25 -15.98 -5.22 -9.93
C ASN A 25 -14.65 -5.34 -9.17
N THR A 26 -13.87 -4.25 -9.06
CA THR A 26 -12.65 -4.21 -8.26
C THR A 26 -13.04 -4.09 -6.78
N ILE A 27 -12.57 -5.03 -5.96
CA ILE A 27 -12.92 -5.11 -4.53
C ILE A 27 -12.07 -4.14 -3.72
N ALA A 28 -10.76 -4.17 -3.95
CA ALA A 28 -9.77 -3.34 -3.30
C ALA A 28 -8.51 -3.24 -4.16
N ASP A 29 -7.64 -2.30 -3.82
CA ASP A 29 -6.29 -2.19 -4.32
C ASP A 29 -5.29 -2.33 -3.17
N ILE A 30 -4.28 -3.18 -3.35
CA ILE A 30 -3.17 -3.35 -2.41
C ILE A 30 -1.91 -2.89 -3.14
N ASN A 31 -1.52 -1.67 -2.88
CA ASN A 31 -0.32 -1.06 -3.44
C ASN A 31 0.90 -1.39 -2.60
N ILE A 32 1.97 -1.75 -3.27
CA ILE A 32 3.25 -2.08 -2.66
C ILE A 32 4.32 -1.23 -3.35
N ASP A 33 4.93 -0.34 -2.59
CA ASP A 33 5.98 0.52 -3.09
C ASP A 33 7.03 0.76 -2.01
N MET A 34 8.32 0.70 -2.37
CA MET A 34 9.46 0.94 -1.50
C MET A 34 9.56 0.05 -0.25
N ILE A 35 9.08 -1.20 -0.31
CA ILE A 35 9.10 -2.10 0.84
C ILE A 35 10.42 -2.88 1.03
N GLY A 36 11.45 -2.60 0.23
CA GLY A 36 12.73 -3.33 0.25
C GLY A 36 13.75 -2.81 1.27
N ARG A 37 13.55 -1.65 1.82
CA ARG A 37 14.49 -0.98 2.73
C ARG A 37 13.78 -0.45 3.97
N ARG A 38 14.54 0.04 4.94
CA ARG A 38 14.04 0.83 6.08
C ARG A 38 14.40 2.30 5.91
N ASP A 39 13.65 3.17 6.55
CA ASP A 39 13.87 4.60 6.55
C ASP A 39 14.68 5.11 7.74
N PHE A 40 14.82 6.43 7.82
CA PHE A 40 15.55 7.10 8.91
C PHE A 40 14.80 7.10 10.24
N ASP A 41 13.48 6.94 10.23
CA ASP A 41 12.66 6.90 11.45
C ASP A 41 12.78 5.56 12.18
N HIS A 42 13.17 4.49 11.45
CA HIS A 42 13.33 3.13 11.98
C HIS A 42 14.76 2.60 11.88
N PRO A 43 15.79 3.33 12.42
CA PRO A 43 17.19 2.96 12.22
C PRO A 43 17.58 1.64 12.90
N LYS A 44 16.80 1.19 13.89
CA LYS A 44 17.10 0.02 14.74
C LYS A 44 16.31 -1.23 14.40
N THR A 45 15.29 -1.12 13.54
CA THR A 45 14.42 -2.24 13.19
C THR A 45 14.00 -2.18 11.73
N ASN A 46 13.84 -3.32 11.10
CA ASN A 46 13.19 -3.46 9.80
C ASN A 46 11.86 -4.23 9.88
N ASN A 47 11.41 -4.55 11.11
CA ASN A 47 10.16 -5.27 11.35
C ASN A 47 8.95 -4.34 11.41
N TYR A 48 8.81 -3.44 10.45
CA TYR A 48 7.68 -2.50 10.37
C TYR A 48 7.20 -2.32 8.94
N VAL A 49 6.04 -1.73 8.80
CA VAL A 49 5.49 -1.23 7.54
C VAL A 49 4.55 -0.07 7.82
N TYR A 50 4.66 1.00 7.05
CA TYR A 50 3.64 2.06 7.03
C TYR A 50 2.41 1.57 6.29
N VAL A 51 1.25 1.81 6.88
CA VAL A 51 -0.06 1.49 6.32
C VAL A 51 -0.80 2.78 6.04
N ILE A 52 -0.96 3.10 4.77
CA ILE A 52 -1.52 4.37 4.32
C ILE A 52 -2.82 4.10 3.54
N GLY A 53 -3.88 4.79 3.86
CA GLY A 53 -5.13 4.76 3.11
C GLY A 53 -6.11 3.64 3.42
N ALA A 54 -5.70 2.61 4.18
CA ALA A 54 -6.55 1.43 4.43
C ALA A 54 -7.93 1.78 4.98
N ASP A 55 -8.03 2.81 5.83
CA ASP A 55 -9.28 3.26 6.45
C ASP A 55 -9.93 4.47 5.76
N ARG A 56 -9.38 4.95 4.64
CA ARG A 56 -9.86 6.16 3.97
C ARG A 56 -11.24 6.00 3.35
N LEU A 57 -11.53 4.84 2.77
CA LEU A 57 -12.78 4.53 2.11
C LEU A 57 -13.54 3.36 2.75
N SER A 58 -12.84 2.47 3.48
CA SER A 58 -13.43 1.27 4.07
C SER A 58 -12.79 0.96 5.42
N SER A 59 -13.58 0.97 6.49
CA SER A 59 -13.11 0.49 7.80
C SER A 59 -12.75 -0.99 7.76
N GLN A 60 -13.47 -1.78 6.97
CA GLN A 60 -13.21 -3.22 6.82
C GLN A 60 -11.85 -3.53 6.19
N LEU A 61 -11.35 -2.70 5.26
CA LEU A 61 -10.01 -2.90 4.69
C LEU A 61 -8.94 -2.69 5.76
N HIS A 62 -9.10 -1.71 6.61
CA HIS A 62 -8.22 -1.49 7.76
C HIS A 62 -8.23 -2.69 8.71
N ASP A 63 -9.42 -3.16 9.11
CA ASP A 63 -9.57 -4.30 10.01
C ASP A 63 -8.93 -5.58 9.45
N ILE A 64 -9.10 -5.83 8.13
CA ILE A 64 -8.46 -6.94 7.43
C ILE A 64 -6.94 -6.80 7.47
N THR A 65 -6.41 -5.60 7.25
CA THR A 65 -4.96 -5.35 7.29
C THR A 65 -4.39 -5.68 8.67
N VAL A 66 -5.03 -5.20 9.73
CA VAL A 66 -4.62 -5.45 11.12
C VAL A 66 -4.72 -6.95 11.44
N ALA A 67 -5.86 -7.58 11.14
CA ALA A 67 -6.08 -9.00 11.42
C ALA A 67 -5.11 -9.91 10.65
N ALA A 68 -4.84 -9.62 9.38
CA ALA A 68 -3.87 -10.36 8.57
C ALA A 68 -2.45 -10.23 9.15
N ASN A 69 -2.06 -9.04 9.57
CA ASN A 69 -0.78 -8.81 10.22
C ASN A 69 -0.66 -9.59 11.55
N GLU A 70 -1.64 -9.51 12.39
CA GLU A 70 -1.69 -10.20 13.68
C GLU A 70 -1.52 -11.72 13.52
N LYS A 71 -2.20 -12.27 12.51
CA LYS A 71 -2.22 -13.71 12.26
C LYS A 71 -0.96 -14.23 11.59
N TYR A 72 -0.39 -13.49 10.62
CA TYR A 72 0.60 -14.05 9.71
C TYR A 72 1.98 -13.42 9.81
N THR A 73 2.10 -12.12 10.09
CA THR A 73 3.39 -11.42 9.94
C THR A 73 3.90 -10.74 11.19
N LYS A 74 3.03 -10.21 12.04
CA LYS A 74 3.40 -9.50 13.28
C LYS A 74 4.44 -8.40 13.04
N LEU A 75 4.24 -7.63 11.98
CA LEU A 75 4.97 -6.40 11.74
C LEU A 75 4.47 -5.30 12.67
N ASP A 76 5.31 -4.35 13.00
CA ASP A 76 4.87 -3.11 13.61
C ASP A 76 4.18 -2.26 12.54
N LEU A 77 2.86 -2.16 12.62
CA LEU A 77 2.08 -1.33 11.70
C LEU A 77 2.18 0.13 12.12
N ASP A 78 2.81 0.95 11.30
CA ASP A 78 2.92 2.38 11.54
C ASP A 78 1.92 3.14 10.65
N PHE A 79 1.08 3.96 11.28
CA PHE A 79 0.04 4.76 10.62
C PHE A 79 0.42 6.25 10.51
N LYS A 80 1.67 6.61 10.79
CA LYS A 80 2.15 8.00 10.78
C LYS A 80 1.74 8.76 9.53
N TYR A 81 1.95 8.18 8.36
CA TYR A 81 1.65 8.81 7.07
C TYR A 81 0.20 8.63 6.60
N ASN A 82 -0.64 8.00 7.42
CA ASN A 82 -2.06 7.92 7.16
C ASN A 82 -2.83 9.17 7.61
N ASP A 83 -2.20 10.07 8.35
CA ASP A 83 -2.79 11.35 8.71
C ASP A 83 -3.13 12.16 7.45
N LYS A 84 -4.35 12.70 7.37
CA LYS A 84 -4.78 13.58 6.27
C LYS A 84 -3.97 14.87 6.16
N LYS A 85 -3.26 15.23 7.22
CA LYS A 85 -2.38 16.41 7.30
C LYS A 85 -0.91 16.05 7.09
N ASP A 86 -0.61 14.82 6.62
CA ASP A 86 0.77 14.44 6.33
C ASP A 86 1.41 15.46 5.38
N PRO A 87 2.46 16.17 5.82
CA PRO A 87 3.10 17.21 4.99
C PRO A 87 3.81 16.63 3.75
N ASN A 88 4.06 15.32 3.73
CA ASN A 88 4.67 14.63 2.59
C ASN A 88 3.65 14.25 1.53
N HIS A 89 2.36 14.24 1.86
CA HIS A 89 1.28 13.84 0.97
C HIS A 89 1.46 12.44 0.37
N PHE A 90 2.01 11.48 1.14
CA PHE A 90 2.30 10.14 0.62
C PHE A 90 1.06 9.40 0.11
N TYR A 91 -0.12 9.70 0.65
CA TYR A 91 -1.36 9.10 0.15
C TYR A 91 -1.63 9.38 -1.34
N GLU A 92 -1.19 10.51 -1.87
CA GLU A 92 -1.40 10.90 -3.27
C GLU A 92 -0.22 10.52 -4.20
N ARG A 93 0.85 9.93 -3.66
CA ARG A 93 2.13 9.84 -4.36
C ARG A 93 2.46 8.47 -4.95
N SER A 94 1.56 7.49 -4.88
CA SER A 94 1.77 6.20 -5.54
C SER A 94 0.50 5.72 -6.26
N ASP A 95 0.58 4.62 -6.95
CA ASP A 95 -0.42 4.13 -7.91
C ASP A 95 -1.82 3.89 -7.31
N HIS A 96 -1.91 3.56 -6.01
CA HIS A 96 -3.18 3.35 -5.28
C HIS A 96 -4.11 4.58 -5.36
N TYR A 97 -3.56 5.77 -5.47
CA TYR A 97 -4.36 6.98 -5.50
C TYR A 97 -5.31 7.04 -6.71
N ASN A 98 -4.88 6.49 -7.86
CA ASN A 98 -5.76 6.41 -9.04
C ASN A 98 -6.94 5.45 -8.85
N PHE A 99 -6.84 4.48 -7.99
CA PHE A 99 -7.94 3.59 -7.59
C PHE A 99 -8.80 4.25 -6.51
N ALA A 100 -8.19 4.78 -5.47
CA ALA A 100 -8.86 5.42 -4.35
C ALA A 100 -9.79 6.56 -4.79
N LYS A 101 -9.31 7.47 -5.65
CA LYS A 101 -10.14 8.57 -6.17
C LYS A 101 -11.31 8.14 -7.07
N ASN A 102 -11.34 6.88 -7.49
CA ASN A 102 -12.46 6.25 -8.20
C ASN A 102 -13.35 5.41 -7.25
N GLY A 103 -13.20 5.57 -5.93
CA GLY A 103 -14.03 4.93 -4.93
C GLY A 103 -13.66 3.48 -4.61
N ILE A 104 -12.47 3.02 -5.02
CA ILE A 104 -11.97 1.68 -4.70
C ILE A 104 -11.17 1.76 -3.40
N PRO A 105 -11.56 1.00 -2.35
CA PRO A 105 -10.77 0.90 -1.14
C PRO A 105 -9.32 0.52 -1.47
N SER A 106 -8.37 1.34 -1.04
CA SER A 106 -6.96 1.15 -1.39
C SER A 106 -6.09 1.26 -0.16
N VAL A 107 -5.08 0.41 -0.08
CA VAL A 107 -4.05 0.47 0.94
C VAL A 107 -2.68 0.56 0.28
N PHE A 108 -1.84 1.41 0.82
CA PHE A 108 -0.46 1.58 0.41
C PHE A 108 0.46 1.05 1.52
N LEU A 109 1.18 -0.02 1.22
CA LEU A 109 2.24 -0.58 2.07
C LEU A 109 3.57 0.06 1.66
N PHE A 110 4.19 0.77 2.58
CA PHE A 110 5.33 1.64 2.34
C PHE A 110 6.36 1.50 3.46
N ASN A 111 7.62 1.78 3.20
CA ASN A 111 8.64 1.73 4.26
C ASN A 111 9.48 3.00 4.39
N GLY A 112 8.95 4.10 3.88
CA GLY A 112 9.61 5.40 3.99
C GLY A 112 10.70 5.63 2.94
N VAL A 113 11.40 6.73 3.10
CA VAL A 113 12.46 7.18 2.19
C VAL A 113 13.82 6.96 2.85
N HIS A 114 14.75 6.38 2.12
CA HIS A 114 16.11 6.10 2.56
C HIS A 114 17.15 6.94 1.82
N GLU A 115 18.40 6.88 2.23
CA GLU A 115 19.49 7.71 1.70
C GLU A 115 19.78 7.56 0.20
N ASP A 116 19.39 6.43 -0.39
CA ASP A 116 19.61 6.16 -1.82
C ASP A 116 18.39 6.46 -2.69
N TYR A 117 17.28 6.95 -2.10
CA TYR A 117 16.04 7.23 -2.83
C TYR A 117 16.29 8.12 -4.05
N HIS A 118 15.84 7.67 -5.22
CA HIS A 118 16.06 8.30 -6.52
C HIS A 118 17.54 8.54 -6.90
N LYS A 119 18.45 7.72 -6.37
CA LYS A 119 19.88 7.79 -6.70
C LYS A 119 20.35 6.53 -7.40
N LYS A 120 21.41 6.67 -8.20
CA LYS A 120 22.08 5.53 -8.86
C LYS A 120 22.73 4.54 -7.87
N THR A 121 22.84 4.91 -6.61
CA THR A 121 23.37 4.10 -5.53
C THR A 121 22.30 3.20 -4.88
N ASP A 122 21.04 3.27 -5.31
CA ASP A 122 20.00 2.35 -4.87
C ASP A 122 20.14 1.02 -5.63
N GLU A 123 20.85 0.09 -5.02
CA GLU A 123 21.28 -1.17 -5.61
C GLU A 123 20.62 -2.38 -4.94
N VAL A 124 20.46 -3.46 -5.70
CA VAL A 124 19.87 -4.72 -5.24
C VAL A 124 20.58 -5.27 -3.98
N SER A 125 21.90 -5.07 -3.87
CA SER A 125 22.70 -5.49 -2.72
C SER A 125 22.28 -4.87 -1.39
N LYS A 126 21.54 -3.76 -1.43
CA LYS A 126 21.06 -3.02 -0.25
C LYS A 126 19.65 -3.43 0.18
N ILE A 127 18.98 -4.28 -0.57
CA ILE A 127 17.64 -4.76 -0.24
C ILE A 127 17.72 -5.69 0.98
N GLU A 128 16.88 -5.42 1.96
CA GLU A 128 16.67 -6.27 3.14
C GLU A 128 15.68 -7.39 2.81
N PHE A 129 16.13 -8.44 2.11
CA PHE A 129 15.27 -9.47 1.53
C PHE A 129 14.35 -10.18 2.54
N ASP A 130 14.79 -10.44 3.76
CA ASP A 130 13.95 -11.05 4.79
C ASP A 130 12.79 -10.14 5.19
N ALA A 131 13.05 -8.84 5.32
CA ALA A 131 12.02 -7.84 5.61
C ALA A 131 11.08 -7.66 4.41
N LEU A 132 11.62 -7.59 3.20
CA LEU A 132 10.85 -7.55 1.94
C LEU A 132 9.90 -8.74 1.85
N ALA A 133 10.39 -9.96 2.10
CA ALA A 133 9.58 -11.17 2.07
C ALA A 133 8.43 -11.10 3.09
N LYS A 134 8.71 -10.64 4.30
CA LYS A 134 7.70 -10.53 5.37
C LYS A 134 6.62 -9.50 5.04
N ARG A 135 6.99 -8.36 4.48
CA ARG A 135 6.05 -7.32 4.01
C ARG A 135 5.21 -7.81 2.83
N THR A 136 5.82 -8.56 1.92
CA THR A 136 5.11 -9.22 0.80
C THR A 136 4.12 -10.27 1.31
N GLN A 137 4.47 -11.03 2.37
CA GLN A 137 3.55 -11.97 3.02
C GLN A 137 2.31 -11.26 3.58
N LEU A 138 2.45 -10.06 4.15
CA LEU A 138 1.30 -9.28 4.59
C LEU A 138 0.39 -8.95 3.41
N ALA A 139 0.95 -8.40 2.32
CA ALA A 139 0.17 -8.08 1.13
C ALA A 139 -0.55 -9.31 0.56
N PHE A 140 0.13 -10.46 0.51
CA PHE A 140 -0.48 -11.73 0.08
C PHE A 140 -1.60 -12.16 1.02
N ALA A 141 -1.39 -12.11 2.34
CA ALA A 141 -2.41 -12.50 3.32
C ALA A 141 -3.66 -11.63 3.21
N MET A 142 -3.49 -10.31 3.04
CA MET A 142 -4.61 -9.40 2.80
C MET A 142 -5.36 -9.74 1.51
N ALA A 143 -4.65 -9.99 0.41
CA ALA A 143 -5.24 -10.38 -0.87
C ALA A 143 -6.01 -11.70 -0.73
N TRP A 144 -5.45 -12.67 -0.02
CA TRP A 144 -6.09 -13.95 0.26
C TRP A 144 -7.39 -13.79 1.05
N GLU A 145 -7.37 -13.01 2.13
CA GLU A 145 -8.57 -12.74 2.95
C GLU A 145 -9.64 -12.03 2.11
N LEU A 146 -9.26 -11.03 1.31
CA LEU A 146 -10.18 -10.31 0.44
C LEU A 146 -10.80 -11.20 -0.65
N ALA A 147 -10.00 -12.09 -1.26
CA ALA A 147 -10.44 -12.95 -2.35
C ALA A 147 -11.34 -14.11 -1.89
N ASN A 148 -11.22 -14.55 -0.64
CA ASN A 148 -11.96 -15.70 -0.10
C ASN A 148 -13.14 -15.31 0.80
N ARG A 149 -13.42 -14.01 0.95
CA ARG A 149 -14.59 -13.55 1.72
C ARG A 149 -15.89 -13.88 0.99
N PRO A 150 -16.94 -14.28 1.73
CA PRO A 150 -18.25 -14.49 1.15
C PRO A 150 -18.90 -13.18 0.66
N GLU A 151 -18.54 -12.05 1.28
CA GLU A 151 -19.10 -10.75 0.98
C GLU A 151 -18.01 -9.74 0.63
N ARG A 152 -18.32 -8.85 -0.31
CA ARG A 152 -17.47 -7.73 -0.67
C ARG A 152 -17.33 -6.77 0.52
N ILE A 153 -16.14 -6.17 0.70
CA ILE A 153 -15.97 -5.09 1.67
C ILE A 153 -16.78 -3.87 1.28
N VAL A 154 -17.27 -3.15 2.31
CA VAL A 154 -18.14 -1.99 2.14
C VAL A 154 -17.30 -0.72 2.05
N VAL A 155 -17.67 0.18 1.15
CA VAL A 155 -17.23 1.57 1.15
C VAL A 155 -18.13 2.33 2.10
N ASP A 156 -17.68 2.52 3.33
CA ASP A 156 -18.45 3.12 4.44
C ASP A 156 -17.99 4.55 4.79
N LYS A 157 -17.03 5.07 4.04
CA LYS A 157 -16.55 6.45 4.22
C LYS A 157 -16.68 7.24 2.91
N PRO A 158 -16.90 8.56 2.99
CA PRO A 158 -17.06 9.39 1.81
C PRO A 158 -15.77 9.45 1.00
N LEU A 159 -15.94 9.56 -0.31
CA LEU A 159 -14.85 9.86 -1.24
C LEU A 159 -14.21 11.21 -0.83
N GLN A 160 -12.90 11.24 -0.76
CA GLN A 160 -12.12 12.40 -0.29
C GLN A 160 -11.43 13.12 -1.44
#